data_b97ae2aef7ebe151d5f74f13a12dc53e
#
_entry.id   b97ae2aef7ebe151d5f74f13a12dc53e
#
_cell.length_a   1.000
_cell.length_b   1.000
_cell.length_c   1.000
_cell.angle_alpha   90.00
_cell.angle_beta   90.00
_cell.angle_gamma   90.00
#
_symmetry.space_group_name_H-M   'P 1'
#
loop_
_entity.id
_entity.type
_entity.pdbx_description
1 polymer ?
#
loop_
_entity_poly.entity_id
_entity_poly.type
_entity_poly.pdbx_seq_one_letter_code
_entity_poly.pdbx_strand_id
1 'polypeptide(L)'
;MKLLKAALFLSAFCLCTTATAEESEHNYKAKVDDWEYTYRHREGRWHFEVGNKIGPVEVMYRYADQRSSIENRIKFTWAFLELDDLTVEGRMEYRHFDNKEAHWRYRFITEYTPRIYKNFHLYVKWQPRWSLKDAGVKFDSRDQLGITYKKDNWKITPFVERNGTEGYGYKQTVYGTHFEIKL
;
A
#
# COMPACT_ATOMS: atom_id res chain seq x y z
N MET A 1 22.97 8.04 9.92
CA MET A 1 22.35 7.34 11.08
C MET A 1 20.90 6.99 10.88
N LYS A 2 20.00 7.89 10.41
CA LYS A 2 18.56 7.61 10.21
C LYS A 2 18.29 6.54 9.17
N LEU A 3 18.96 6.56 8.00
CA LEU A 3 18.84 5.53 6.95
C LEU A 3 19.20 4.13 7.43
N LEU A 4 20.24 4.00 8.26
CA LEU A 4 20.65 2.73 8.84
C LEU A 4 19.59 2.18 9.80
N LYS A 5 18.93 3.05 10.57
CA LYS A 5 17.81 2.67 11.43
C LYS A 5 16.60 2.19 10.63
N ALA A 6 16.27 2.86 9.52
CA ALA A 6 15.18 2.43 8.64
C ALA A 6 15.48 1.07 7.98
N ALA A 7 16.71 0.86 7.53
CA ALA A 7 17.14 -0.42 6.95
C ALA A 7 17.13 -1.56 7.97
N LEU A 8 17.63 -1.33 9.19
CA LEU A 8 17.60 -2.29 10.29
C LEU A 8 16.16 -2.60 10.73
N PHE A 9 15.30 -1.59 10.79
CA PHE A 9 13.89 -1.75 11.11
C PHE A 9 13.17 -2.63 10.08
N LEU A 10 13.31 -2.32 8.79
CA LEU A 10 12.71 -3.10 7.70
C LEU A 10 13.26 -4.54 7.66
N SER A 11 14.56 -4.75 7.89
CA SER A 11 15.17 -6.09 7.91
C SER A 11 14.70 -6.93 9.11
N ALA A 12 14.56 -6.34 10.30
CA ALA A 12 14.06 -7.06 11.47
C ALA A 12 12.61 -7.55 11.25
N PHE A 13 11.76 -6.76 10.60
CA PHE A 13 10.39 -7.16 10.28
C PHE A 13 10.32 -8.18 9.14
N CYS A 14 11.22 -8.15 8.16
CA CYS A 14 11.30 -9.19 7.13
C CYS A 14 11.53 -10.59 7.72
N LEU A 15 12.26 -10.70 8.82
CA LEU A 15 12.53 -11.98 9.47
C LEU A 15 11.33 -12.53 10.27
N CYS A 16 10.42 -11.66 10.73
CA CYS A 16 9.26 -12.07 11.52
C CYS A 16 8.06 -12.54 10.68
N THR A 17 8.05 -12.32 9.37
CA THR A 17 6.88 -12.59 8.51
C THR A 17 6.89 -13.96 7.84
N THR A 18 7.87 -14.81 8.11
CA THR A 18 8.03 -16.11 7.44
C THR A 18 7.06 -17.20 7.93
N ALA A 19 6.25 -16.95 8.92
CA ALA A 19 5.38 -17.94 9.54
C ALA A 19 3.93 -17.45 9.59
N THR A 20 3.21 -17.38 8.45
CA THR A 20 1.77 -17.12 8.54
C THR A 20 0.96 -17.57 7.33
N ALA A 21 -0.32 -17.80 7.60
CA ALA A 21 -1.40 -18.28 6.77
C ALA A 21 -1.44 -17.75 5.32
N GLU A 22 -1.96 -18.59 4.42
CA GLU A 22 -1.99 -18.39 2.97
C GLU A 22 -2.70 -17.09 2.49
N GLU A 23 -3.45 -16.38 3.34
CA GLU A 23 -4.25 -15.21 2.98
C GLU A 23 -3.94 -13.95 3.82
N SER A 24 -2.72 -13.79 4.30
CA SER A 24 -2.33 -12.61 5.10
C SER A 24 -1.54 -11.58 4.32
N GLU A 25 -1.79 -10.31 4.60
CA GLU A 25 -1.00 -9.18 4.08
C GLU A 25 -0.37 -8.39 5.24
N HIS A 26 0.94 -8.23 5.22
CA HIS A 26 1.66 -7.38 6.15
C HIS A 26 2.40 -6.28 5.41
N ASN A 27 2.22 -5.05 5.86
CA ASN A 27 2.77 -3.87 5.23
C ASN A 27 3.49 -3.02 6.29
N TYR A 28 4.78 -2.83 6.12
CA TYR A 28 5.66 -2.08 7.00
C TYR A 28 6.17 -0.85 6.28
N LYS A 29 5.96 0.31 6.88
CA LYS A 29 6.30 1.60 6.31
C LYS A 29 7.18 2.38 7.27
N ALA A 30 8.29 2.89 6.78
CA ALA A 30 9.16 3.81 7.50
C ALA A 30 9.29 5.13 6.73
N LYS A 31 9.18 6.24 7.43
CA LYS A 31 9.44 7.57 6.90
C LYS A 31 10.66 8.17 7.57
N VAL A 32 11.61 8.62 6.77
CA VAL A 32 12.84 9.28 7.22
C VAL A 32 13.03 10.53 6.39
N ASP A 33 12.87 11.69 7.00
CA ASP A 33 12.79 12.97 6.31
C ASP A 33 11.70 12.92 5.20
N ASP A 34 12.02 13.25 3.95
CA ASP A 34 11.09 13.20 2.81
C ASP A 34 11.04 11.82 2.13
N TRP A 35 11.83 10.87 2.60
CA TRP A 35 11.90 9.54 2.02
C TRP A 35 10.94 8.57 2.70
N GLU A 36 10.24 7.79 1.89
CA GLU A 36 9.37 6.71 2.32
C GLU A 36 9.90 5.36 1.83
N TYR A 37 9.96 4.41 2.75
CA TYR A 37 10.36 3.03 2.50
C TYR A 37 9.20 2.13 2.89
N THR A 38 8.81 1.21 2.01
CA THR A 38 7.75 0.26 2.30
C THR A 38 8.22 -1.16 1.96
N TYR A 39 8.04 -2.07 2.90
CA TYR A 39 8.11 -3.50 2.64
C TYR A 39 6.72 -4.09 2.82
N ARG A 40 6.31 -4.93 1.86
CA ARG A 40 5.04 -5.64 1.90
C ARG A 40 5.25 -7.11 1.60
N HIS A 41 4.65 -7.95 2.41
CA HIS A 41 4.55 -9.39 2.17
C HIS A 41 3.08 -9.78 2.06
N ARG A 42 2.73 -10.58 1.06
CA ARG A 42 1.40 -11.13 0.86
C ARG A 42 1.49 -12.47 0.13
N GLU A 43 0.97 -13.55 0.73
CA GLU A 43 0.83 -14.86 0.08
C GLU A 43 2.13 -15.36 -0.57
N GLY A 44 3.27 -15.21 0.10
CA GLY A 44 4.59 -15.57 -0.42
C GLY A 44 5.11 -14.67 -1.56
N ARG A 45 4.46 -13.56 -1.83
CA ARG A 45 4.93 -12.46 -2.67
C ARG A 45 5.48 -11.37 -1.80
N TRP A 46 6.57 -10.75 -2.19
CA TRP A 46 7.12 -9.63 -1.46
C TRP A 46 7.36 -8.43 -2.38
N HIS A 47 7.22 -7.24 -1.80
CA HIS A 47 7.43 -5.97 -2.49
C HIS A 47 8.33 -5.08 -1.64
N PHE A 48 9.21 -4.39 -2.30
CA PHE A 48 9.96 -3.28 -1.73
C PHE A 48 9.66 -2.01 -2.50
N GLU A 49 9.42 -0.92 -1.79
CA GLU A 49 9.16 0.38 -2.39
C GLU A 49 10.05 1.43 -1.74
N VAL A 50 10.52 2.36 -2.54
CA VAL A 50 11.22 3.56 -2.09
C VAL A 50 10.70 4.76 -2.86
N GLY A 51 10.50 5.86 -2.18
CA GLY A 51 10.01 7.07 -2.81
C GLY A 51 10.30 8.33 -2.05
N ASN A 52 10.03 9.43 -2.70
CA ASN A 52 10.22 10.77 -2.16
C ASN A 52 9.11 11.70 -2.66
N LYS A 53 8.85 12.76 -1.90
CA LYS A 53 7.92 13.80 -2.31
C LYS A 53 8.67 14.88 -3.09
N ILE A 54 8.23 15.14 -4.33
CA ILE A 54 8.78 16.16 -5.22
C ILE A 54 7.67 17.18 -5.49
N GLY A 55 7.71 18.30 -4.77
CA GLY A 55 6.63 19.27 -4.79
C GLY A 55 5.31 18.64 -4.30
N PRO A 56 4.18 18.76 -5.04
CA PRO A 56 2.89 18.18 -4.66
C PRO A 56 2.77 16.68 -4.99
N VAL A 57 3.75 16.08 -5.67
CA VAL A 57 3.69 14.71 -6.17
C VAL A 57 4.64 13.82 -5.39
N GLU A 58 4.14 12.71 -4.88
CA GLU A 58 4.97 11.62 -4.36
C GLU A 58 5.34 10.68 -5.51
N VAL A 59 6.63 10.47 -5.71
CA VAL A 59 7.17 9.55 -6.70
C VAL A 59 7.77 8.34 -6.00
N MET A 60 7.29 7.14 -6.33
CA MET A 60 7.79 5.90 -5.73
C MET A 60 8.18 4.90 -6.81
N TYR A 61 9.29 4.22 -6.57
CA TYR A 61 9.67 3.02 -7.30
C TYR A 61 9.34 1.78 -6.46
N ARG A 62 8.78 0.76 -7.11
CA ARG A 62 8.51 -0.56 -6.52
C ARG A 62 9.23 -1.65 -7.30
N TYR A 63 9.88 -2.52 -6.57
CA TYR A 63 10.31 -3.84 -7.03
C TYR A 63 9.46 -4.89 -6.32
N ALA A 64 8.95 -5.87 -7.06
CA ALA A 64 8.09 -6.92 -6.51
C ALA A 64 8.38 -8.27 -7.13
N ASP A 65 8.58 -9.28 -6.30
CA ASP A 65 8.53 -10.69 -6.69
C ASP A 65 7.08 -11.18 -6.55
N GLN A 66 6.51 -11.64 -7.66
CA GLN A 66 5.12 -12.08 -7.77
C GLN A 66 5.01 -13.61 -7.95
N ARG A 67 5.99 -14.39 -7.45
CA ARG A 67 6.13 -15.84 -7.64
C ARG A 67 6.39 -16.27 -9.09
N SER A 68 5.64 -15.76 -10.04
CA SER A 68 5.70 -16.14 -11.47
C SER A 68 6.25 -15.03 -12.36
N SER A 69 6.54 -13.87 -11.80
CA SER A 69 7.05 -12.71 -12.55
C SER A 69 7.67 -11.68 -11.62
N ILE A 70 8.67 -10.98 -12.12
CA ILE A 70 9.20 -9.79 -11.47
C ILE A 70 8.44 -8.58 -11.99
N GLU A 71 7.99 -7.73 -11.08
CA GLU A 71 7.32 -6.48 -11.41
C GLU A 71 8.17 -5.29 -10.97
N ASN A 72 8.46 -4.39 -11.92
CA ASN A 72 8.98 -3.06 -11.67
C ASN A 72 7.84 -2.05 -11.87
N ARG A 73 7.69 -1.11 -10.95
CA ARG A 73 6.61 -0.13 -10.99
C ARG A 73 7.09 1.25 -10.60
N ILE A 74 6.70 2.24 -11.37
CA ILE A 74 6.81 3.65 -10.99
C ILE A 74 5.42 4.14 -10.65
N LYS A 75 5.29 4.83 -9.51
CA LYS A 75 4.03 5.40 -9.02
C LYS A 75 4.18 6.90 -8.86
N PHE A 76 3.16 7.61 -9.29
CA PHE A 76 2.98 9.04 -9.08
C PHE A 76 1.70 9.22 -8.27
N THR A 77 1.79 9.80 -7.08
CA THR A 77 0.64 10.04 -6.20
C THR A 77 0.54 11.53 -5.92
N TRP A 78 -0.69 12.06 -5.97
CA TRP A 78 -0.97 13.45 -5.60
C TRP A 78 -2.26 13.51 -4.78
N ALA A 79 -2.26 14.35 -3.76
CA ALA A 79 -3.44 14.57 -2.93
C ALA A 79 -4.36 15.62 -3.60
N PHE A 80 -5.64 15.32 -3.72
CA PHE A 80 -6.70 16.26 -4.11
C PHE A 80 -7.29 16.96 -2.89
N LEU A 81 -7.36 16.23 -1.78
CA LEU A 81 -7.89 16.71 -0.51
C LEU A 81 -7.13 16.04 0.63
N GLU A 82 -6.72 16.84 1.60
CA GLU A 82 -6.04 16.37 2.80
C GLU A 82 -6.61 17.11 4.00
N LEU A 83 -7.42 16.43 4.78
CA LEU A 83 -8.00 16.88 6.05
C LEU A 83 -7.46 15.97 7.16
N ASP A 84 -7.73 16.33 8.42
CA ASP A 84 -7.19 15.59 9.59
C ASP A 84 -7.54 14.09 9.58
N ASP A 85 -8.73 13.75 9.10
CA ASP A 85 -9.24 12.38 9.11
C ASP A 85 -9.68 11.85 7.73
N LEU A 86 -9.58 12.67 6.67
CA LEU A 86 -9.97 12.30 5.31
C LEU A 86 -8.87 12.69 4.31
N THR A 87 -8.38 11.70 3.58
CA THR A 87 -7.46 11.92 2.47
C THR A 87 -8.07 11.40 1.17
N VAL A 88 -7.97 12.19 0.11
CA VAL A 88 -8.38 11.80 -1.25
C VAL A 88 -7.20 12.01 -2.19
N GLU A 89 -6.75 10.92 -2.82
CA GLU A 89 -5.57 10.91 -3.69
C GLU A 89 -5.90 10.34 -5.07
N GLY A 90 -5.18 10.86 -6.07
CA GLY A 90 -5.01 10.21 -7.36
C GLY A 90 -3.65 9.53 -7.42
N ARG A 91 -3.60 8.38 -8.08
CA ARG A 91 -2.35 7.66 -8.31
C ARG A 91 -2.30 7.11 -9.73
N MET A 92 -1.21 7.36 -10.41
CA MET A 92 -0.89 6.77 -11.70
C MET A 92 0.31 5.83 -11.53
N GLU A 93 0.22 4.64 -12.11
CA GLU A 93 1.24 3.61 -12.00
C GLU A 93 1.61 3.08 -13.39
N TYR A 94 2.88 3.14 -13.74
CA TYR A 94 3.43 2.37 -14.86
C TYR A 94 3.97 1.04 -14.32
N ARG A 95 3.47 -0.07 -14.85
CA ARG A 95 3.81 -1.42 -14.41
C ARG A 95 4.49 -2.16 -15.55
N HIS A 96 5.71 -2.59 -15.30
CA HIS A 96 6.49 -3.41 -16.21
C HIS A 96 6.75 -4.79 -15.59
N PHE A 97 6.58 -5.83 -16.35
CA PHE A 97 6.77 -7.21 -15.95
C PHE A 97 7.82 -7.86 -16.86
N ASP A 98 8.57 -8.82 -16.33
CA ASP A 98 9.54 -9.59 -17.10
C ASP A 98 8.90 -10.53 -18.13
N ASN A 99 7.66 -10.97 -17.88
CA ASN A 99 6.96 -11.99 -18.70
C ASN A 99 5.53 -11.61 -19.10
N LYS A 100 5.16 -10.35 -18.96
CA LYS A 100 3.83 -9.82 -19.31
C LYS A 100 3.96 -8.45 -19.92
N GLU A 101 2.92 -8.07 -20.65
CA GLU A 101 2.80 -6.74 -21.20
C GLU A 101 2.82 -5.65 -20.13
N ALA A 102 3.62 -4.61 -20.37
CA ALA A 102 3.62 -3.41 -19.53
C ALA A 102 2.33 -2.62 -19.73
N HIS A 103 1.81 -2.03 -18.67
CA HIS A 103 0.58 -1.25 -18.77
C HIS A 103 0.51 -0.14 -17.73
N TRP A 104 -0.32 0.86 -18.02
CA TRP A 104 -0.69 1.90 -17.09
C TRP A 104 -1.85 1.46 -16.21
N ARG A 105 -1.83 1.91 -14.95
CA ARG A 105 -2.94 1.79 -14.01
C ARG A 105 -3.20 3.13 -13.36
N TYR A 106 -4.46 3.50 -13.33
CA TYR A 106 -4.94 4.64 -12.57
C TYR A 106 -5.67 4.15 -11.31
N ARG A 107 -5.52 4.89 -10.20
CA ARG A 107 -6.25 4.66 -8.95
C ARG A 107 -6.79 5.97 -8.40
N PHE A 108 -7.95 5.88 -7.83
CA PHE A 108 -8.47 6.86 -6.91
C PHE A 108 -8.44 6.25 -5.51
N ILE A 109 -8.00 6.98 -4.50
CA ILE A 109 -7.80 6.46 -3.16
C ILE A 109 -8.50 7.42 -2.20
N THR A 110 -9.48 6.91 -1.48
CA THR A 110 -10.11 7.63 -0.37
C THR A 110 -9.79 6.89 0.91
N GLU A 111 -9.20 7.57 1.87
CA GLU A 111 -8.90 7.03 3.20
C GLU A 111 -9.55 7.93 4.25
N TYR A 112 -10.40 7.33 5.09
CA TYR A 112 -11.12 8.01 6.16
C TYR A 112 -10.76 7.38 7.50
N THR A 113 -10.18 8.18 8.42
CA THR A 113 -9.62 7.71 9.69
C THR A 113 -10.07 8.53 10.88
N PRO A 114 -11.39 8.67 11.14
CA PRO A 114 -11.90 9.47 12.23
C PRO A 114 -11.51 8.87 13.58
N ARG A 115 -11.26 9.74 14.55
CA ARG A 115 -10.99 9.35 15.92
C ARG A 115 -12.23 8.76 16.56
N ILE A 116 -12.14 7.57 17.13
CA ILE A 116 -13.22 6.91 17.85
C ILE A 116 -13.05 7.12 19.36
N TYR A 117 -11.84 6.84 19.88
CA TYR A 117 -11.55 6.93 21.30
C TYR A 117 -10.04 7.02 21.54
N LYS A 118 -9.58 8.02 22.33
CA LYS A 118 -8.16 8.24 22.67
C LYS A 118 -7.24 8.12 21.43
N ASN A 119 -6.47 7.05 21.37
CA ASN A 119 -5.52 6.76 20.29
C ASN A 119 -6.10 5.82 19.22
N PHE A 120 -7.37 5.45 19.34
CA PHE A 120 -8.05 4.57 18.38
C PHE A 120 -8.83 5.36 17.34
N HIS A 121 -8.66 4.97 16.09
CA HIS A 121 -9.32 5.55 14.93
C HIS A 121 -10.00 4.44 14.13
N LEU A 122 -11.17 4.72 13.56
CA LEU A 122 -11.71 3.88 12.49
C LEU A 122 -10.78 3.98 11.28
N TYR A 123 -10.65 2.93 10.52
CA TYR A 123 -9.91 2.92 9.27
C TYR A 123 -10.82 2.41 8.16
N VAL A 124 -11.12 3.27 7.20
CA VAL A 124 -11.88 2.93 6.00
C VAL A 124 -11.09 3.40 4.80
N LYS A 125 -10.84 2.49 3.86
CA LYS A 125 -10.13 2.84 2.64
C LYS A 125 -10.82 2.23 1.44
N TRP A 126 -11.10 3.05 0.46
CA TRP A 126 -11.69 2.68 -0.82
C TRP A 126 -10.73 3.01 -1.95
N GLN A 127 -10.49 2.04 -2.85
CA GLN A 127 -9.50 2.17 -3.90
C GLN A 127 -10.00 1.57 -5.22
N PRO A 128 -10.85 2.26 -5.98
CA PRO A 128 -11.15 1.88 -7.36
C PRO A 128 -9.90 2.02 -8.25
N ARG A 129 -9.74 1.07 -9.17
CA ARG A 129 -8.56 0.96 -10.02
C ARG A 129 -8.96 0.65 -11.45
N TRP A 130 -8.32 1.32 -12.40
CA TRP A 130 -8.48 1.11 -13.82
C TRP A 130 -7.13 0.74 -14.42
N SER A 131 -7.01 -0.46 -14.99
CA SER A 131 -5.81 -0.91 -15.71
C SER A 131 -6.04 -0.75 -17.20
N LEU A 132 -5.20 0.06 -17.84
CA LEU A 132 -5.23 0.32 -19.30
C LEU A 132 -4.31 -0.70 -19.95
N LYS A 133 -4.89 -1.66 -20.65
CA LYS A 133 -4.19 -2.72 -21.39
C LYS A 133 -4.59 -2.66 -22.84
N ASP A 134 -3.79 -3.26 -23.73
CA ASP A 134 -4.12 -3.32 -25.16
C ASP A 134 -5.48 -3.97 -25.42
N ALA A 135 -5.86 -4.95 -24.58
CA ALA A 135 -7.18 -5.60 -24.62
C ALA A 135 -8.32 -4.76 -24.03
N GLY A 136 -8.09 -3.48 -23.68
CA GLY A 136 -9.07 -2.57 -23.12
C GLY A 136 -8.88 -2.24 -21.64
N VAL A 137 -9.85 -1.54 -21.07
CA VAL A 137 -9.82 -1.09 -19.67
C VAL A 137 -10.38 -2.18 -18.77
N LYS A 138 -9.63 -2.54 -17.73
CA LYS A 138 -10.11 -3.42 -16.67
C LYS A 138 -10.31 -2.64 -15.39
N PHE A 139 -11.48 -2.78 -14.79
CA PHE A 139 -11.83 -2.21 -13.50
C PHE A 139 -11.70 -3.25 -12.38
N ASP A 140 -11.14 -2.85 -11.26
CA ASP A 140 -11.19 -3.57 -9.99
C ASP A 140 -11.20 -2.60 -8.81
N SER A 141 -11.60 -3.04 -7.62
CA SER A 141 -11.56 -2.23 -6.40
C SER A 141 -10.86 -2.97 -5.26
N ARG A 142 -10.38 -2.18 -4.31
CA ARG A 142 -9.90 -2.64 -3.01
C ARG A 142 -10.57 -1.83 -1.92
N ASP A 143 -11.26 -2.51 -1.04
CA ASP A 143 -11.94 -1.89 0.07
C ASP A 143 -11.37 -2.45 1.37
N GLN A 144 -10.92 -1.57 2.25
CA GLN A 144 -10.34 -1.97 3.53
C GLN A 144 -11.12 -1.35 4.68
N LEU A 145 -11.36 -2.15 5.70
CA LEU A 145 -11.98 -1.75 6.96
C LEU A 145 -11.12 -2.25 8.12
N GLY A 146 -10.84 -1.38 9.07
CA GLY A 146 -9.99 -1.74 10.21
C GLY A 146 -10.06 -0.75 11.35
N ILE A 147 -9.14 -0.92 12.29
CA ILE A 147 -8.95 -0.01 13.43
C ILE A 147 -7.47 0.38 13.47
N THR A 148 -7.19 1.66 13.51
CA THR A 148 -5.85 2.19 13.68
C THR A 148 -5.61 2.58 15.12
N TYR A 149 -4.55 2.08 15.73
CA TYR A 149 -3.98 2.62 16.96
C TYR A 149 -2.79 3.50 16.62
N LYS A 150 -2.83 4.77 17.05
CA LYS A 150 -1.75 5.74 16.85
C LYS A 150 -1.12 6.10 18.19
N LYS A 151 0.20 6.08 18.27
CA LYS A 151 0.93 6.53 19.45
C LYS A 151 2.27 7.15 19.02
N ASP A 152 2.51 8.39 19.44
CA ASP A 152 3.73 9.13 19.16
C ASP A 152 4.09 9.11 17.66
N ASN A 153 5.18 8.43 17.32
CA ASN A 153 5.72 8.36 15.98
C ASN A 153 5.35 7.07 15.21
N TRP A 154 4.47 6.21 15.74
CA TRP A 154 4.07 4.97 15.09
C TRP A 154 2.57 4.75 15.07
N LYS A 155 2.12 3.95 14.12
CA LYS A 155 0.74 3.46 14.04
C LYS A 155 0.70 2.01 13.59
N ILE A 156 -0.32 1.29 14.07
CA ILE A 156 -0.65 -0.06 13.66
C ILE A 156 -2.12 -0.13 13.27
N THR A 157 -2.41 -0.78 12.15
CA THR A 157 -3.76 -0.91 11.61
C THR A 157 -4.01 -2.33 11.16
N PRO A 158 -4.58 -3.21 12.01
CA PRO A 158 -5.21 -4.44 11.54
C PRO A 158 -6.43 -4.09 10.68
N PHE A 159 -6.60 -4.81 9.56
CA PHE A 159 -7.69 -4.57 8.60
C PHE A 159 -8.17 -5.85 7.93
N VAL A 160 -9.38 -5.77 7.40
CA VAL A 160 -9.94 -6.72 6.44
C VAL A 160 -10.02 -6.02 5.10
N GLU A 161 -9.53 -6.66 4.04
CA GLU A 161 -9.59 -6.17 2.67
C GLU A 161 -10.52 -7.04 1.84
N ARG A 162 -11.37 -6.42 1.04
CA ARG A 162 -12.14 -7.07 -0.02
C ARG A 162 -11.65 -6.60 -1.38
N ASN A 163 -11.39 -7.54 -2.25
CA ASN A 163 -11.02 -7.28 -3.65
C ASN A 163 -12.21 -7.59 -4.55
N GLY A 164 -12.67 -6.59 -5.28
CA GLY A 164 -13.77 -6.70 -6.24
C GLY A 164 -13.26 -6.58 -7.68
N THR A 165 -13.98 -7.19 -8.62
CA THR A 165 -13.77 -7.04 -10.06
C THR A 165 -15.11 -6.80 -10.72
N GLU A 166 -15.19 -5.87 -11.67
CA GLU A 166 -16.40 -5.56 -12.41
C GLU A 166 -17.06 -6.83 -12.99
N GLY A 167 -18.37 -6.97 -12.78
CA GLY A 167 -19.18 -8.10 -13.25
C GLY A 167 -19.05 -9.39 -12.44
N TYR A 168 -18.14 -9.48 -11.47
CA TYR A 168 -17.87 -10.73 -10.71
C TYR A 168 -18.04 -10.61 -9.20
N GLY A 169 -18.38 -9.41 -8.68
CA GLY A 169 -18.48 -9.15 -7.24
C GLY A 169 -17.14 -9.25 -6.52
N TYR A 170 -17.17 -9.49 -5.20
CA TYR A 170 -15.96 -9.63 -4.39
C TYR A 170 -15.41 -11.06 -4.53
N LYS A 171 -14.15 -11.15 -5.00
CA LYS A 171 -13.48 -12.44 -5.26
C LYS A 171 -12.67 -12.96 -4.08
N GLN A 172 -12.16 -12.06 -3.24
CA GLN A 172 -11.20 -12.44 -2.21
C GLN A 172 -11.33 -11.54 -0.99
N THR A 173 -11.27 -12.14 0.19
CA THR A 173 -11.12 -11.47 1.47
C THR A 173 -9.70 -11.71 1.97
N VAL A 174 -9.02 -10.67 2.42
CA VAL A 174 -7.65 -10.72 2.95
C VAL A 174 -7.62 -10.07 4.31
N TYR A 175 -6.99 -10.70 5.27
CA TYR A 175 -6.69 -10.12 6.57
C TYR A 175 -5.28 -9.54 6.55
N GLY A 176 -5.07 -8.36 7.12
CA GLY A 176 -3.78 -7.76 7.05
C GLY A 176 -3.48 -6.78 8.19
N THR A 177 -2.25 -6.30 8.18
CA THR A 177 -1.78 -5.30 9.13
C THR A 177 -0.89 -4.28 8.42
N HIS A 178 -1.18 -3.01 8.62
CA HIS A 178 -0.26 -1.91 8.28
C HIS A 178 0.48 -1.48 9.54
N PHE A 179 1.77 -1.38 9.44
CA PHE A 179 2.60 -0.76 10.46
C PHE A 179 3.38 0.40 9.85
N GLU A 180 3.34 1.57 10.47
CA GLU A 180 4.07 2.75 10.04
C GLU A 180 4.83 3.36 11.19
N ILE A 181 6.06 3.80 10.94
CA ILE A 181 6.89 4.57 11.87
C ILE A 181 7.48 5.79 11.17
N LYS A 182 7.54 6.91 11.86
CA LYS A 182 8.26 8.12 11.45
C LYS A 182 9.54 8.22 12.26
N LEU A 183 10.68 8.29 11.62
CA LEU A 183 12.03 8.30 12.23
C LEU A 183 12.70 9.66 12.10
#